data_dfdfbfd7db106e9741fe0856ab542be7
#
_entry.id   dfdfbfd7db106e9741fe0856ab542be7
#
_cell.length_a   1.000
_cell.length_b   1.000
_cell.length_c   1.000
_cell.angle_alpha   90.00
_cell.angle_beta   90.00
_cell.angle_gamma   90.00
#
_symmetry.space_group_name_H-M   'P 1'
#
loop_
_entity.id
_entity.type
_entity.pdbx_description
1 polymer ?
#
loop_
_entity_poly.entity_id
_entity_poly.type
_entity_poly.pdbx_seq_one_letter_code
_entity_poly.pdbx_strand_id
1 'polypeptide(L)'
;MSRKNRSRRLELQHAVIPLVIAFSTFAAFLPALQNQFVSWDDAENFLDNPHYRGLGWTHLRWMWTTHLGHYIPLTWMTLGLDYLLWGMNPVGYHLTSLLLHAANAVVFFFVVRRLLTLALPSPAERGHALTVSAGFAALVFAIHPLRVESVAWVTERRDVLSGLFYLLTILLYLRACERGARSRGWYGLSVAAFVLALLSKSMVVNLPVVLLILDVYPLRRLGGAVGWWSEPARRVYVEKIPFVLLAAAASAVALMAQLSHNTMVSVVQLSALGRLALSVYGLSFYLWKTVAPVNLSPLYELPPTVNPWAPPFLLSYGLVVAITALVLALRRPLPGLLAAWVAYVVVLLPVLGIFQSGPQIAADRYTYLASLGWAILVSAGVLSHWRRRPFLFTGLAACVLFGLGILTWNQVQVWRDSEKLWTHALATYPKSSIAENNLGNVRADQSKLAEAIEHYRQALDIDPEHASAHYNLGNVLAQQGKLAEASEHHRQALRLKPDYADAHNNLGNVLAQQGMLAEASEQYQRALQIRPDDADAHNNLGNALAQQGKLSEAVDHYRQALKIKPDFAKAASNLGLALAQQGKLAEVVEHSRRAKDAGPSLKGKKVE
;
A
#
# COMPACT_ATOMS: atom_id res chain seq x y z
N MET A 1 -25.26 -1.29 -45.94
CA MET A 1 -23.92 -1.66 -45.45
C MET A 1 -23.85 -3.17 -45.36
N SER A 2 -22.93 -3.85 -46.07
CA SER A 2 -22.88 -5.32 -46.12
C SER A 2 -22.50 -5.90 -44.74
N ARG A 3 -22.96 -7.13 -44.42
CA ARG A 3 -22.63 -7.87 -43.19
C ARG A 3 -21.09 -7.90 -42.95
N LYS A 4 -20.30 -8.01 -44.00
CA LYS A 4 -18.84 -8.03 -44.01
C LYS A 4 -18.20 -6.72 -43.54
N ASN A 5 -18.77 -5.56 -43.90
CA ASN A 5 -18.30 -4.25 -43.44
C ASN A 5 -18.68 -3.97 -41.98
N ARG A 6 -19.77 -4.56 -41.48
CA ARG A 6 -20.22 -4.46 -40.08
C ARG A 6 -19.34 -5.31 -39.15
N SER A 7 -18.95 -6.53 -39.58
CA SER A 7 -18.02 -7.37 -38.81
C SER A 7 -16.62 -6.74 -38.74
N ARG A 8 -16.08 -6.24 -39.84
CA ARG A 8 -14.75 -5.58 -39.89
C ARG A 8 -14.68 -4.31 -39.05
N ARG A 9 -15.76 -3.52 -38.98
CA ARG A 9 -15.86 -2.37 -38.05
C ARG A 9 -15.90 -2.79 -36.59
N LEU A 10 -16.59 -3.87 -36.24
CA LEU A 10 -16.63 -4.39 -34.90
C LEU A 10 -15.27 -4.94 -34.47
N GLU A 11 -14.56 -5.65 -35.34
CA GLU A 11 -13.21 -6.14 -35.06
C GLU A 11 -12.19 -5.01 -34.86
N LEU A 12 -12.23 -3.97 -35.71
CA LEU A 12 -11.41 -2.76 -35.54
C LEU A 12 -11.69 -2.06 -34.19
N GLN A 13 -12.94 -1.94 -33.76
CA GLN A 13 -13.30 -1.32 -32.50
C GLN A 13 -12.84 -2.15 -31.30
N HIS A 14 -12.81 -3.48 -31.42
CA HIS A 14 -12.31 -4.37 -30.38
C HIS A 14 -10.81 -4.23 -30.15
N ALA A 15 -10.04 -3.79 -31.16
CA ALA A 15 -8.60 -3.55 -31.03
C ALA A 15 -8.30 -2.07 -30.65
N VAL A 16 -9.02 -1.11 -31.23
CA VAL A 16 -8.74 0.32 -31.04
C VAL A 16 -9.11 0.82 -29.64
N ILE A 17 -10.27 0.41 -29.09
CA ILE A 17 -10.71 0.93 -27.77
C ILE A 17 -9.74 0.55 -26.64
N PRO A 18 -9.27 -0.71 -26.51
CA PRO A 18 -8.23 -1.04 -25.52
C PRO A 18 -6.95 -0.22 -25.66
N LEU A 19 -6.51 0.06 -26.89
CA LEU A 19 -5.34 0.91 -27.14
C LEU A 19 -5.56 2.36 -26.70
N VAL A 20 -6.74 2.92 -27.01
CA VAL A 20 -7.12 4.26 -26.54
C VAL A 20 -7.17 4.31 -25.00
N ILE A 21 -7.73 3.29 -24.36
CA ILE A 21 -7.76 3.21 -22.89
C ILE A 21 -6.33 3.19 -22.33
N ALA A 22 -5.47 2.30 -22.84
CA ALA A 22 -4.08 2.19 -22.38
C ALA A 22 -3.32 3.51 -22.59
N PHE A 23 -3.44 4.12 -23.77
CA PHE A 23 -2.78 5.39 -24.10
C PHE A 23 -3.28 6.55 -23.21
N SER A 24 -4.60 6.69 -23.04
CA SER A 24 -5.18 7.75 -22.21
C SER A 24 -4.80 7.59 -20.74
N THR A 25 -4.75 6.35 -20.23
CA THR A 25 -4.27 6.04 -18.89
C THR A 25 -2.82 6.45 -18.74
N PHE A 26 -1.97 6.04 -19.68
CA PHE A 26 -0.55 6.38 -19.67
C PHE A 26 -0.33 7.89 -19.72
N ALA A 27 -1.05 8.59 -20.59
CA ALA A 27 -0.95 10.05 -20.74
C ALA A 27 -1.36 10.78 -19.47
N ALA A 28 -2.45 10.38 -18.80
CA ALA A 28 -2.92 11.02 -17.56
C ALA A 28 -1.92 10.88 -16.40
N PHE A 29 -1.16 9.78 -16.36
CA PHE A 29 -0.18 9.49 -15.31
C PHE A 29 1.27 9.75 -15.74
N LEU A 30 1.51 10.33 -16.91
CA LEU A 30 2.86 10.60 -17.42
C LEU A 30 3.76 11.34 -16.40
N PRO A 31 3.27 12.32 -15.60
CA PRO A 31 4.09 12.98 -14.60
C PRO A 31 4.66 12.03 -13.54
N ALA A 32 4.07 10.85 -13.29
CA ALA A 32 4.57 9.88 -12.33
C ALA A 32 5.99 9.40 -12.66
N LEU A 33 6.39 9.42 -13.93
CA LEU A 33 7.76 9.08 -14.35
C LEU A 33 8.83 10.08 -13.85
N GLN A 34 8.42 11.24 -13.33
CA GLN A 34 9.31 12.24 -12.73
C GLN A 34 9.31 12.19 -11.21
N ASN A 35 8.51 11.30 -10.61
CA ASN A 35 8.41 11.17 -9.17
C ASN A 35 9.64 10.45 -8.60
N GLN A 36 10.03 10.85 -7.39
CA GLN A 36 11.06 10.21 -6.58
C GLN A 36 10.42 9.16 -5.64
N PHE A 37 11.24 8.40 -4.95
CA PHE A 37 10.79 7.68 -3.76
C PHE A 37 10.42 8.69 -2.67
N VAL A 38 9.34 8.44 -1.94
CA VAL A 38 8.86 9.36 -0.90
C VAL A 38 9.17 8.83 0.49
N SER A 39 9.54 9.75 1.41
CA SER A 39 9.84 9.42 2.81
C SER A 39 8.57 9.12 3.60
N TRP A 40 7.95 8.00 3.28
CA TRP A 40 6.90 7.36 4.05
C TRP A 40 7.34 5.90 4.23
N ASP A 41 6.66 4.93 3.60
CA ASP A 41 7.09 3.53 3.66
C ASP A 41 8.19 3.18 2.64
N ASP A 42 8.51 4.07 1.66
CA ASP A 42 9.50 3.78 0.63
C ASP A 42 10.93 3.69 1.20
N ALA A 43 11.23 4.43 2.28
CA ALA A 43 12.53 4.35 2.94
C ALA A 43 12.76 2.93 3.49
N GLU A 44 11.85 2.43 4.33
CA GLU A 44 11.94 1.11 4.96
C GLU A 44 11.83 -0.02 3.93
N ASN A 45 10.92 0.12 2.95
CA ASN A 45 10.68 -0.92 1.96
C ASN A 45 11.79 -1.01 0.90
N PHE A 46 12.40 0.11 0.48
CA PHE A 46 13.28 0.14 -0.68
C PHE A 46 14.66 0.70 -0.40
N LEU A 47 14.76 1.89 0.23
CA LEU A 47 16.03 2.59 0.33
C LEU A 47 16.97 1.89 1.31
N ASP A 48 16.44 1.44 2.45
CA ASP A 48 17.21 0.79 3.53
C ASP A 48 17.14 -0.74 3.47
N ASN A 49 16.32 -1.32 2.56
CA ASN A 49 16.12 -2.75 2.44
C ASN A 49 16.93 -3.35 1.26
N PRO A 50 18.08 -3.99 1.50
CA PRO A 50 18.82 -4.65 0.44
C PRO A 50 18.26 -6.01 0.03
N HIS A 51 17.41 -6.62 0.85
CA HIS A 51 17.00 -8.02 0.70
C HIS A 51 16.12 -8.29 -0.52
N TYR A 52 15.37 -7.31 -1.02
CA TYR A 52 14.57 -7.46 -2.23
C TYR A 52 15.38 -7.23 -3.52
N ARG A 53 16.63 -6.73 -3.43
CA ARG A 53 17.43 -6.24 -4.57
C ARG A 53 17.98 -7.36 -5.43
N GLY A 54 17.13 -8.13 -6.08
CA GLY A 54 17.48 -9.22 -6.98
C GLY A 54 16.48 -10.37 -6.95
N LEU A 55 16.75 -11.42 -7.77
CA LEU A 55 15.94 -12.64 -7.85
C LEU A 55 16.79 -13.91 -7.63
N GLY A 56 17.99 -13.79 -7.05
CA GLY A 56 18.80 -14.92 -6.61
C GLY A 56 18.13 -15.67 -5.45
N TRP A 57 18.60 -16.89 -5.16
CA TRP A 57 17.99 -17.77 -4.18
C TRP A 57 17.82 -17.14 -2.78
N THR A 58 18.82 -16.39 -2.32
CA THR A 58 18.78 -15.67 -1.04
C THR A 58 17.66 -14.62 -1.00
N HIS A 59 17.49 -13.84 -2.08
CA HIS A 59 16.44 -12.83 -2.21
C HIS A 59 15.05 -13.49 -2.28
N LEU A 60 14.89 -14.52 -3.12
CA LEU A 60 13.63 -15.26 -3.23
C LEU A 60 13.24 -15.89 -1.89
N ARG A 61 14.20 -16.54 -1.20
CA ARG A 61 13.94 -17.10 0.12
C ARG A 61 13.43 -16.03 1.08
N TRP A 62 14.09 -14.88 1.14
CA TRP A 62 13.65 -13.77 1.99
C TRP A 62 12.23 -13.31 1.61
N MET A 63 11.94 -13.07 0.34
CA MET A 63 10.62 -12.63 -0.15
C MET A 63 9.49 -13.60 0.24
N TRP A 64 9.77 -14.89 0.31
CA TRP A 64 8.78 -15.93 0.63
C TRP A 64 8.69 -16.28 2.12
N THR A 65 9.64 -15.84 2.94
CA THR A 65 9.67 -16.17 4.37
C THR A 65 9.50 -14.95 5.29
N THR A 66 9.55 -13.73 4.74
CA THR A 66 9.50 -12.50 5.54
C THR A 66 8.08 -11.94 5.64
N HIS A 67 7.76 -11.44 6.83
CA HIS A 67 6.49 -10.80 7.18
C HIS A 67 6.76 -9.40 7.74
N LEU A 68 6.92 -8.39 6.87
CA LEU A 68 7.07 -6.99 7.28
C LEU A 68 5.68 -6.33 7.45
N GLY A 69 4.95 -6.68 8.53
CA GLY A 69 3.57 -6.24 8.74
C GLY A 69 2.55 -6.74 7.69
N HIS A 70 3.04 -7.33 6.59
CA HIS A 70 2.24 -7.89 5.49
C HIS A 70 3.03 -8.96 4.73
N TYR A 71 2.33 -9.92 4.13
CA TYR A 71 2.91 -10.99 3.32
C TYR A 71 2.56 -10.80 1.85
N ILE A 72 3.54 -10.38 1.04
CA ILE A 72 3.35 -9.96 -0.36
C ILE A 72 4.47 -10.45 -1.29
N PRO A 73 4.80 -11.75 -1.30
CA PRO A 73 5.98 -12.27 -1.99
C PRO A 73 6.00 -11.93 -3.48
N LEU A 74 4.86 -11.96 -4.17
CA LEU A 74 4.81 -11.66 -5.60
C LEU A 74 5.08 -10.17 -5.88
N THR A 75 4.64 -9.27 -5.01
CA THR A 75 4.99 -7.85 -5.12
C THR A 75 6.48 -7.64 -4.96
N TRP A 76 7.12 -8.28 -3.95
CA TRP A 76 8.57 -8.23 -3.77
C TRP A 76 9.33 -8.75 -4.99
N MET A 77 8.86 -9.83 -5.63
CA MET A 77 9.49 -10.35 -6.86
C MET A 77 9.43 -9.34 -8.01
N THR A 78 8.32 -8.61 -8.17
CA THR A 78 8.23 -7.56 -9.21
C THR A 78 9.15 -6.37 -8.93
N LEU A 79 9.31 -6.00 -7.65
CA LEU A 79 10.25 -4.96 -7.23
C LEU A 79 11.71 -5.40 -7.38
N GLY A 80 12.01 -6.67 -7.08
CA GLY A 80 13.32 -7.27 -7.33
C GLY A 80 13.67 -7.32 -8.82
N LEU A 81 12.69 -7.56 -9.69
CA LEU A 81 12.87 -7.47 -11.14
C LEU A 81 13.16 -6.02 -11.57
N ASP A 82 12.43 -5.03 -11.04
CA ASP A 82 12.70 -3.62 -11.33
C ASP A 82 14.13 -3.23 -10.91
N TYR A 83 14.58 -3.71 -9.74
CA TYR A 83 15.96 -3.47 -9.32
C TYR A 83 16.99 -4.05 -10.29
N LEU A 84 16.76 -5.25 -10.83
CA LEU A 84 17.65 -5.85 -11.83
C LEU A 84 17.69 -5.08 -13.15
N LEU A 85 16.58 -4.46 -13.54
CA LEU A 85 16.46 -3.73 -14.81
C LEU A 85 16.93 -2.26 -14.68
N TRP A 86 16.66 -1.61 -13.56
CA TRP A 86 16.75 -0.16 -13.39
C TRP A 86 17.66 0.26 -12.22
N GLY A 87 18.20 -0.68 -11.41
CA GLY A 87 18.87 -0.35 -10.15
C GLY A 87 17.91 0.35 -9.19
N MET A 88 18.35 1.45 -8.60
CA MET A 88 17.53 2.31 -7.72
C MET A 88 16.97 3.54 -8.47
N ASN A 89 16.82 3.48 -9.79
CA ASN A 89 16.21 4.57 -10.56
C ASN A 89 14.67 4.53 -10.41
N PRO A 90 14.02 5.52 -9.75
CA PRO A 90 12.59 5.51 -9.48
C PRO A 90 11.73 5.49 -10.75
N VAL A 91 12.23 6.03 -11.87
CA VAL A 91 11.52 6.04 -13.17
C VAL A 91 11.07 4.64 -13.57
N GLY A 92 11.93 3.63 -13.41
CA GLY A 92 11.61 2.24 -13.76
C GLY A 92 10.48 1.66 -12.90
N TYR A 93 10.52 1.93 -11.60
CA TYR A 93 9.48 1.48 -10.66
C TYR A 93 8.13 2.13 -10.96
N HIS A 94 8.10 3.43 -11.22
CA HIS A 94 6.86 4.13 -11.61
C HIS A 94 6.35 3.65 -12.96
N LEU A 95 7.24 3.39 -13.93
CA LEU A 95 6.87 2.86 -15.25
C LEU A 95 6.16 1.50 -15.11
N THR A 96 6.70 0.58 -14.33
CA THR A 96 6.09 -0.74 -14.10
C THR A 96 4.70 -0.59 -13.45
N SER A 97 4.54 0.28 -12.43
CA SER A 97 3.24 0.53 -11.80
C SER A 97 2.23 1.12 -12.79
N LEU A 98 2.66 2.04 -13.63
CA LEU A 98 1.82 2.66 -14.66
C LEU A 98 1.39 1.65 -15.75
N LEU A 99 2.30 0.79 -16.20
CA LEU A 99 1.98 -0.28 -17.17
C LEU A 99 0.98 -1.29 -16.58
N LEU A 100 1.15 -1.69 -15.33
CA LEU A 100 0.20 -2.54 -14.61
C LEU A 100 -1.18 -1.87 -14.50
N HIS A 101 -1.23 -0.58 -14.20
CA HIS A 101 -2.49 0.16 -14.12
C HIS A 101 -3.18 0.28 -15.47
N ALA A 102 -2.44 0.55 -16.55
CA ALA A 102 -2.98 0.55 -17.91
C ALA A 102 -3.52 -0.83 -18.30
N ALA A 103 -2.83 -1.92 -17.94
CA ALA A 103 -3.32 -3.28 -18.12
C ALA A 103 -4.61 -3.54 -17.33
N ASN A 104 -4.71 -3.05 -16.08
CA ASN A 104 -5.93 -3.11 -15.28
C ASN A 104 -7.12 -2.45 -15.99
N ALA A 105 -6.92 -1.25 -16.54
CA ALA A 105 -7.94 -0.53 -17.26
C ALA A 105 -8.44 -1.31 -18.48
N VAL A 106 -7.52 -1.93 -19.25
CA VAL A 106 -7.85 -2.76 -20.39
C VAL A 106 -8.60 -4.03 -19.98
N VAL A 107 -8.14 -4.74 -18.94
CA VAL A 107 -8.84 -5.94 -18.45
C VAL A 107 -10.22 -5.57 -17.91
N PHE A 108 -10.33 -4.44 -17.19
CA PHE A 108 -11.61 -3.95 -16.69
C PHE A 108 -12.59 -3.63 -17.82
N PHE A 109 -12.13 -3.05 -18.93
CA PHE A 109 -12.97 -2.88 -20.14
C PHE A 109 -13.61 -4.20 -20.57
N PHE A 110 -12.84 -5.30 -20.65
CA PHE A 110 -13.39 -6.60 -21.03
C PHE A 110 -14.36 -7.16 -19.99
N VAL A 111 -14.08 -6.97 -18.69
CA VAL A 111 -15.01 -7.35 -17.60
C VAL A 111 -16.33 -6.60 -17.73
N VAL A 112 -16.29 -5.26 -17.85
CA VAL A 112 -17.50 -4.42 -17.99
C VAL A 112 -18.29 -4.83 -19.22
N ARG A 113 -17.64 -4.95 -20.37
CA ARG A 113 -18.29 -5.37 -21.59
C ARG A 113 -19.00 -6.72 -21.43
N ARG A 114 -18.37 -7.67 -20.74
CA ARG A 114 -18.96 -8.97 -20.47
C ARG A 114 -20.17 -8.87 -19.53
N LEU A 115 -20.05 -8.15 -18.43
CA LEU A 115 -21.12 -7.97 -17.45
C LEU A 115 -22.34 -7.27 -18.07
N LEU A 116 -22.13 -6.20 -18.85
CA LEU A 116 -23.22 -5.52 -19.54
C LEU A 116 -23.90 -6.44 -20.59
N THR A 117 -23.12 -7.27 -21.29
CA THR A 117 -23.67 -8.26 -22.24
C THR A 117 -24.60 -9.27 -21.53
N LEU A 118 -24.25 -9.70 -20.32
CA LEU A 118 -25.04 -10.64 -19.51
C LEU A 118 -26.26 -9.99 -18.88
N ALA A 119 -26.17 -8.71 -18.54
CA ALA A 119 -27.23 -7.95 -17.90
C ALA A 119 -28.34 -7.52 -18.87
N LEU A 120 -28.00 -7.28 -20.15
CA LEU A 120 -28.94 -6.76 -21.17
C LEU A 120 -29.77 -7.87 -21.81
N PRO A 121 -31.09 -7.71 -21.89
CA PRO A 121 -31.99 -8.74 -22.38
C PRO A 121 -31.95 -8.94 -23.91
N SER A 122 -31.64 -7.90 -24.69
CA SER A 122 -31.72 -7.93 -26.16
C SER A 122 -30.36 -7.97 -26.86
N PRO A 123 -30.17 -8.87 -27.87
CA PRO A 123 -28.97 -8.85 -28.73
C PRO A 123 -28.80 -7.56 -29.53
N ALA A 124 -29.90 -6.86 -29.86
CA ALA A 124 -29.85 -5.56 -30.56
C ALA A 124 -29.19 -4.45 -29.71
N GLU A 125 -29.13 -4.64 -28.41
CA GLU A 125 -28.48 -3.73 -27.46
C GLU A 125 -26.96 -3.97 -27.34
N ARG A 126 -26.44 -5.06 -27.91
CA ARG A 126 -25.06 -5.53 -27.79
C ARG A 126 -24.11 -4.95 -28.86
N GLY A 127 -24.48 -3.83 -29.49
CA GLY A 127 -23.73 -3.22 -30.57
C GLY A 127 -22.63 -2.25 -30.11
N HIS A 128 -22.35 -1.29 -31.00
CA HIS A 128 -21.33 -0.24 -30.80
C HIS A 128 -21.50 0.53 -29.47
N ALA A 129 -22.74 0.88 -29.10
CA ALA A 129 -23.03 1.62 -27.88
C ALA A 129 -22.55 0.90 -26.62
N LEU A 130 -22.70 -0.43 -26.54
CA LEU A 130 -22.21 -1.23 -25.41
C LEU A 130 -20.67 -1.17 -25.29
N THR A 131 -19.97 -1.28 -26.43
CA THR A 131 -18.51 -1.27 -26.45
C THR A 131 -17.97 0.12 -26.05
N VAL A 132 -18.59 1.21 -26.53
CA VAL A 132 -18.23 2.59 -26.14
C VAL A 132 -18.53 2.84 -24.67
N SER A 133 -19.69 2.38 -24.16
CA SER A 133 -20.04 2.53 -22.75
C SER A 133 -19.08 1.76 -21.84
N ALA A 134 -18.65 0.56 -22.23
CA ALA A 134 -17.64 -0.20 -21.49
C ALA A 134 -16.28 0.51 -21.50
N GLY A 135 -15.91 1.14 -22.65
CA GLY A 135 -14.71 1.98 -22.75
C GLY A 135 -14.77 3.20 -21.84
N PHE A 136 -15.93 3.85 -21.76
CA PHE A 136 -16.14 4.96 -20.83
C PHE A 136 -15.98 4.55 -19.36
N ALA A 137 -16.58 3.41 -18.94
CA ALA A 137 -16.37 2.90 -17.58
C ALA A 137 -14.89 2.64 -17.27
N ALA A 138 -14.17 2.02 -18.24
CA ALA A 138 -12.75 1.73 -18.07
C ALA A 138 -11.91 3.01 -17.97
N LEU A 139 -12.21 4.04 -18.76
CA LEU A 139 -11.55 5.33 -18.67
C LEU A 139 -11.88 6.07 -17.37
N VAL A 140 -13.14 6.09 -16.93
CA VAL A 140 -13.52 6.67 -15.62
C VAL A 140 -12.76 5.99 -14.49
N PHE A 141 -12.66 4.66 -14.51
CA PHE A 141 -11.84 3.93 -13.54
C PHE A 141 -10.36 4.35 -13.63
N ALA A 142 -9.80 4.33 -14.85
CA ALA A 142 -8.36 4.46 -15.07
C ALA A 142 -7.82 5.86 -14.74
N ILE A 143 -8.55 6.91 -15.19
CA ILE A 143 -8.06 8.30 -15.05
C ILE A 143 -8.71 9.05 -13.87
N HIS A 144 -9.27 8.33 -12.89
CA HIS A 144 -9.85 8.95 -11.71
C HIS A 144 -8.74 9.33 -10.71
N PRO A 145 -8.74 10.54 -10.11
CA PRO A 145 -7.70 10.99 -9.18
C PRO A 145 -7.47 10.06 -7.98
N LEU A 146 -8.49 9.34 -7.53
CA LEU A 146 -8.38 8.33 -6.47
C LEU A 146 -7.47 7.13 -6.82
N ARG A 147 -7.00 7.02 -8.08
CA ARG A 147 -6.03 5.97 -8.48
C ARG A 147 -4.60 6.39 -8.21
N VAL A 148 -4.38 7.70 -8.01
CA VAL A 148 -3.03 8.28 -7.95
C VAL A 148 -2.20 7.66 -6.84
N GLU A 149 -2.73 7.51 -5.65
CA GLU A 149 -2.03 6.91 -4.53
C GLU A 149 -1.54 5.48 -4.85
N SER A 150 -2.40 4.65 -5.44
CA SER A 150 -2.05 3.26 -5.83
C SER A 150 -1.05 3.16 -7.00
N VAL A 151 -0.91 4.21 -7.84
CA VAL A 151 -0.08 4.19 -9.04
C VAL A 151 1.21 4.97 -8.87
N ALA A 152 1.14 6.15 -8.26
CA ALA A 152 2.26 7.07 -8.10
C ALA A 152 3.13 6.77 -6.87
N TRP A 153 2.62 6.06 -5.88
CA TRP A 153 3.38 5.60 -4.73
C TRP A 153 3.91 4.19 -4.96
N VAL A 154 5.24 4.02 -4.97
CA VAL A 154 5.89 2.75 -5.32
C VAL A 154 5.53 1.62 -4.34
N THR A 155 5.43 1.90 -3.05
CA THR A 155 4.99 0.94 -2.02
C THR A 155 3.62 0.34 -2.34
N GLU A 156 2.71 1.10 -2.95
CA GLU A 156 1.37 0.60 -3.32
C GLU A 156 1.33 -0.11 -4.68
N ARG A 157 2.48 -0.51 -5.24
CA ARG A 157 2.55 -1.47 -6.36
C ARG A 157 1.65 -2.68 -6.14
N ARG A 158 1.54 -3.10 -4.88
CA ARG A 158 0.67 -4.20 -4.43
C ARG A 158 -0.79 -4.01 -4.82
N ASP A 159 -1.30 -2.78 -4.94
CA ASP A 159 -2.68 -2.50 -5.38
C ASP A 159 -2.87 -2.77 -6.87
N VAL A 160 -2.01 -2.21 -7.70
CA VAL A 160 -2.12 -2.38 -9.16
C VAL A 160 -1.84 -3.81 -9.59
N LEU A 161 -0.93 -4.51 -8.91
CA LEU A 161 -0.60 -5.90 -9.19
C LEU A 161 -1.73 -6.85 -8.75
N SER A 162 -2.22 -6.72 -7.52
CA SER A 162 -3.35 -7.52 -7.04
C SER A 162 -4.62 -7.21 -7.80
N GLY A 163 -4.84 -5.95 -8.18
CA GLY A 163 -5.96 -5.51 -9.01
C GLY A 163 -5.99 -6.19 -10.37
N LEU A 164 -4.83 -6.34 -11.02
CA LEU A 164 -4.72 -7.06 -12.28
C LEU A 164 -5.20 -8.52 -12.16
N PHE A 165 -4.68 -9.23 -11.17
CA PHE A 165 -5.07 -10.62 -10.95
C PHE A 165 -6.50 -10.76 -10.43
N TYR A 166 -7.01 -9.80 -9.66
CA TYR A 166 -8.41 -9.73 -9.26
C TYR A 166 -9.35 -9.62 -10.46
N LEU A 167 -9.07 -8.69 -11.38
CA LEU A 167 -9.84 -8.49 -12.60
C LEU A 167 -9.73 -9.69 -13.56
N LEU A 168 -8.54 -10.28 -13.67
CA LEU A 168 -8.34 -11.50 -14.44
C LEU A 168 -9.13 -12.67 -13.85
N THR A 169 -9.14 -12.82 -12.52
CA THR A 169 -9.94 -13.85 -11.84
C THR A 169 -11.42 -13.71 -12.22
N ILE A 170 -11.99 -12.50 -12.15
CA ILE A 170 -13.38 -12.25 -12.54
C ILE A 170 -13.59 -12.57 -14.02
N LEU A 171 -12.73 -12.10 -14.91
CA LEU A 171 -12.87 -12.31 -16.36
C LEU A 171 -12.83 -13.80 -16.72
N LEU A 172 -11.88 -14.54 -16.14
CA LEU A 172 -11.71 -15.98 -16.35
C LEU A 172 -12.87 -16.77 -15.75
N TYR A 173 -13.35 -16.36 -14.56
CA TYR A 173 -14.55 -16.94 -13.94
C TYR A 173 -15.80 -16.76 -14.82
N LEU A 174 -16.03 -15.56 -15.34
CA LEU A 174 -17.14 -15.28 -16.25
C LEU A 174 -17.06 -16.15 -17.52
N ARG A 175 -15.85 -16.43 -18.03
CA ARG A 175 -15.65 -17.37 -19.14
C ARG A 175 -15.90 -18.82 -18.74
N ALA A 176 -15.52 -19.21 -17.53
CA ALA A 176 -15.78 -20.55 -17.01
C ALA A 176 -17.28 -20.86 -16.87
N CYS A 177 -18.11 -19.82 -16.62
CA CYS A 177 -19.57 -19.95 -16.55
C CYS A 177 -20.23 -20.15 -17.92
N GLU A 178 -19.51 -19.98 -19.04
CA GLU A 178 -20.00 -20.32 -20.37
C GLU A 178 -20.01 -21.84 -20.57
N ARG A 179 -21.09 -22.37 -21.16
CA ARG A 179 -21.15 -23.80 -21.48
C ARG A 179 -20.16 -24.15 -22.60
N GLY A 180 -19.28 -25.13 -22.37
CA GLY A 180 -18.33 -25.59 -23.38
C GLY A 180 -17.22 -26.47 -22.81
N ALA A 181 -16.51 -27.19 -23.69
CA ALA A 181 -15.46 -28.15 -23.34
C ALA A 181 -14.26 -27.50 -22.57
N ARG A 182 -14.05 -26.18 -22.71
CA ARG A 182 -12.94 -25.45 -22.07
C ARG A 182 -13.32 -24.81 -20.73
N SER A 183 -14.54 -24.98 -20.22
CA SER A 183 -14.99 -24.33 -18.97
C SER A 183 -14.15 -24.68 -17.76
N ARG A 184 -13.70 -25.93 -17.63
CA ARG A 184 -12.83 -26.40 -16.53
C ARG A 184 -11.46 -25.73 -16.56
N GLY A 185 -10.87 -25.54 -17.74
CA GLY A 185 -9.58 -24.85 -17.91
C GLY A 185 -9.67 -23.38 -17.48
N TRP A 186 -10.73 -22.68 -17.90
CA TRP A 186 -10.95 -21.28 -17.48
C TRP A 186 -11.16 -21.16 -15.97
N TYR A 187 -11.85 -22.12 -15.37
CA TYR A 187 -12.04 -22.16 -13.93
C TYR A 187 -10.71 -22.35 -13.19
N GLY A 188 -9.88 -23.31 -13.61
CA GLY A 188 -8.54 -23.51 -13.04
C GLY A 188 -7.66 -22.27 -13.14
N LEU A 189 -7.66 -21.60 -14.31
CA LEU A 189 -6.95 -20.35 -14.50
C LEU A 189 -7.50 -19.22 -13.61
N SER A 190 -8.81 -19.18 -13.36
CA SER A 190 -9.41 -18.22 -12.43
C SER A 190 -8.92 -18.45 -10.99
N VAL A 191 -8.85 -19.69 -10.53
CA VAL A 191 -8.29 -20.02 -9.21
C VAL A 191 -6.81 -19.65 -9.13
N ALA A 192 -6.02 -19.95 -10.17
CA ALA A 192 -4.60 -19.58 -10.23
C ALA A 192 -4.39 -18.05 -10.20
N ALA A 193 -5.20 -17.30 -10.95
CA ALA A 193 -5.16 -15.84 -10.90
C ALA A 193 -5.51 -15.30 -9.50
N PHE A 194 -6.45 -15.93 -8.80
CA PHE A 194 -6.77 -15.54 -7.43
C PHE A 194 -5.62 -15.80 -6.45
N VAL A 195 -4.89 -16.91 -6.58
CA VAL A 195 -3.66 -17.17 -5.80
C VAL A 195 -2.64 -16.05 -6.04
N LEU A 196 -2.42 -15.64 -7.29
CA LEU A 196 -1.49 -14.55 -7.61
C LEU A 196 -1.96 -13.21 -7.04
N ALA A 197 -3.28 -12.95 -7.02
CA ALA A 197 -3.84 -11.77 -6.37
C ALA A 197 -3.55 -11.75 -4.86
N LEU A 198 -3.77 -12.87 -4.16
CA LEU A 198 -3.51 -13.01 -2.71
C LEU A 198 -2.02 -12.87 -2.36
N LEU A 199 -1.12 -13.40 -3.19
CA LEU A 199 0.33 -13.27 -3.04
C LEU A 199 0.85 -11.86 -3.35
N SER A 200 0.02 -11.01 -3.97
CA SER A 200 0.32 -9.60 -4.23
C SER A 200 -0.18 -8.67 -3.11
N LYS A 201 -1.39 -8.89 -2.61
CA LYS A 201 -1.99 -8.12 -1.50
C LYS A 201 -3.14 -8.92 -0.86
N SER A 202 -3.11 -9.11 0.44
CA SER A 202 -4.13 -9.88 1.18
C SER A 202 -5.53 -9.25 1.17
N MET A 203 -5.66 -7.95 0.91
CA MET A 203 -6.96 -7.25 0.88
C MET A 203 -7.99 -7.83 -0.11
N VAL A 204 -7.57 -8.64 -1.08
CA VAL A 204 -8.44 -9.26 -2.10
C VAL A 204 -9.18 -10.51 -1.59
N VAL A 205 -9.09 -10.85 -0.31
CA VAL A 205 -9.78 -11.99 0.34
C VAL A 205 -11.31 -11.95 0.21
N ASN A 206 -11.87 -10.79 -0.10
CA ASN A 206 -13.30 -10.57 -0.34
C ASN A 206 -13.80 -11.12 -1.69
N LEU A 207 -12.92 -11.50 -2.62
CA LEU A 207 -13.28 -11.92 -3.98
C LEU A 207 -14.26 -13.11 -4.05
N PRO A 208 -14.20 -14.14 -3.20
CA PRO A 208 -15.20 -15.22 -3.21
C PRO A 208 -16.64 -14.71 -3.05
N VAL A 209 -16.84 -13.68 -2.21
CA VAL A 209 -18.15 -13.06 -2.01
C VAL A 209 -18.57 -12.25 -3.24
N VAL A 210 -17.62 -11.55 -3.88
CA VAL A 210 -17.89 -10.82 -5.14
C VAL A 210 -18.29 -11.80 -6.25
N LEU A 211 -17.65 -12.96 -6.35
CA LEU A 211 -18.06 -14.00 -7.30
C LEU A 211 -19.47 -14.53 -7.02
N LEU A 212 -19.88 -14.68 -5.75
CA LEU A 212 -21.25 -15.02 -5.39
C LEU A 212 -22.25 -13.92 -5.79
N ILE A 213 -21.91 -12.65 -5.59
CA ILE A 213 -22.73 -11.52 -6.05
C ILE A 213 -22.93 -11.60 -7.56
N LEU A 214 -21.88 -11.90 -8.32
CA LEU A 214 -21.97 -12.07 -9.77
C LEU A 214 -22.84 -13.28 -10.17
N ASP A 215 -22.84 -14.36 -9.37
CA ASP A 215 -23.72 -15.51 -9.60
C ASP A 215 -25.19 -15.17 -9.35
N VAL A 216 -25.48 -14.26 -8.42
CA VAL A 216 -26.85 -13.73 -8.23
C VAL A 216 -27.22 -12.78 -9.38
N TYR A 217 -26.36 -11.85 -9.72
CA TYR A 217 -26.56 -10.88 -10.79
C TYR A 217 -25.20 -10.43 -11.38
N PRO A 218 -25.01 -10.51 -12.69
CA PRO A 218 -25.98 -10.78 -13.76
C PRO A 218 -26.10 -12.24 -14.20
N LEU A 219 -25.31 -13.19 -13.64
CA LEU A 219 -25.26 -14.59 -14.10
C LEU A 219 -26.56 -15.37 -13.81
N ARG A 220 -27.34 -14.96 -12.79
CA ARG A 220 -28.61 -15.58 -12.38
C ARG A 220 -28.50 -17.10 -12.11
N ARG A 221 -27.37 -17.54 -11.55
CA ARG A 221 -27.08 -18.93 -11.16
C ARG A 221 -27.56 -19.23 -9.73
N LEU A 222 -27.83 -18.18 -8.93
CA LEU A 222 -28.32 -18.24 -7.56
C LEU A 222 -29.54 -17.33 -7.40
N GLY A 223 -30.49 -17.76 -6.55
CA GLY A 223 -31.71 -17.02 -6.25
C GLY A 223 -32.70 -17.02 -7.39
N GLY A 224 -33.78 -16.20 -7.29
CA GLY A 224 -34.80 -16.08 -8.30
C GLY A 224 -35.43 -17.42 -8.66
N ALA A 225 -35.54 -17.72 -9.95
CA ALA A 225 -36.12 -18.97 -10.47
C ALA A 225 -35.29 -20.22 -10.15
N VAL A 226 -33.96 -20.08 -9.95
CA VAL A 226 -33.09 -21.21 -9.60
C VAL A 226 -33.23 -21.60 -8.13
N GLY A 227 -33.61 -20.65 -7.26
CA GLY A 227 -33.63 -20.83 -5.81
C GLY A 227 -32.25 -20.77 -5.19
N TRP A 228 -32.18 -20.79 -3.84
CA TRP A 228 -30.94 -20.70 -3.08
C TRP A 228 -30.37 -22.07 -2.70
N TRP A 229 -31.21 -23.11 -2.61
CA TRP A 229 -30.85 -24.43 -2.07
C TRP A 229 -31.06 -25.57 -3.08
N SER A 230 -31.39 -25.25 -4.32
CA SER A 230 -31.58 -26.24 -5.40
C SER A 230 -30.27 -26.96 -5.72
N GLU A 231 -30.34 -28.10 -6.41
CA GLU A 231 -29.15 -28.83 -6.84
C GLU A 231 -28.19 -27.97 -7.71
N PRO A 232 -28.69 -27.19 -8.70
CA PRO A 232 -27.82 -26.26 -9.42
C PRO A 232 -27.16 -25.21 -8.52
N ALA A 233 -27.87 -24.66 -7.50
CA ALA A 233 -27.31 -23.70 -6.55
C ALA A 233 -26.21 -24.32 -5.68
N ARG A 234 -26.38 -25.58 -5.23
CA ARG A 234 -25.36 -26.30 -4.46
C ARG A 234 -24.07 -26.44 -5.24
N ARG A 235 -24.12 -26.72 -6.55
CA ARG A 235 -22.94 -26.78 -7.43
C ARG A 235 -22.20 -25.44 -7.46
N VAL A 236 -22.91 -24.31 -7.50
CA VAL A 236 -22.32 -22.97 -7.44
C VAL A 236 -21.58 -22.76 -6.12
N TYR A 237 -22.12 -23.20 -4.98
CA TYR A 237 -21.43 -23.09 -3.69
C TYR A 237 -20.16 -23.96 -3.64
N VAL A 238 -20.23 -25.20 -4.17
CA VAL A 238 -19.05 -26.08 -4.26
C VAL A 238 -17.94 -25.44 -5.11
N GLU A 239 -18.29 -24.78 -6.21
CA GLU A 239 -17.33 -24.01 -7.02
C GLU A 239 -16.63 -22.88 -6.23
N LYS A 240 -17.17 -22.41 -5.12
CA LYS A 240 -16.55 -21.36 -4.29
C LYS A 240 -15.59 -21.90 -3.23
N ILE A 241 -15.66 -23.19 -2.90
CA ILE A 241 -14.84 -23.79 -1.84
C ILE A 241 -13.35 -23.50 -2.01
N PRO A 242 -12.71 -23.70 -3.19
CA PRO A 242 -11.28 -23.40 -3.36
C PRO A 242 -10.97 -21.91 -3.10
N PHE A 243 -11.80 -21.00 -3.57
CA PHE A 243 -11.62 -19.56 -3.35
C PHE A 243 -11.76 -19.20 -1.87
N VAL A 244 -12.73 -19.77 -1.15
CA VAL A 244 -12.95 -19.53 0.28
C VAL A 244 -11.79 -20.08 1.11
N LEU A 245 -11.31 -21.27 0.82
CA LEU A 245 -10.17 -21.87 1.53
C LEU A 245 -8.88 -21.06 1.33
N LEU A 246 -8.62 -20.61 0.11
CA LEU A 246 -7.48 -19.74 -0.21
C LEU A 246 -7.60 -18.38 0.50
N ALA A 247 -8.79 -17.77 0.50
CA ALA A 247 -9.03 -16.52 1.21
C ALA A 247 -8.84 -16.67 2.73
N ALA A 248 -9.33 -17.76 3.32
CA ALA A 248 -9.16 -18.04 4.75
C ALA A 248 -7.67 -18.24 5.11
N ALA A 249 -6.93 -19.00 4.32
CA ALA A 249 -5.49 -19.19 4.53
C ALA A 249 -4.72 -17.87 4.43
N ALA A 250 -5.00 -17.04 3.40
CA ALA A 250 -4.37 -15.73 3.25
C ALA A 250 -4.73 -14.76 4.39
N SER A 251 -5.98 -14.80 4.89
CA SER A 251 -6.39 -14.00 6.05
C SER A 251 -5.65 -14.41 7.32
N ALA A 252 -5.43 -15.71 7.54
CA ALA A 252 -4.66 -16.20 8.68
C ALA A 252 -3.21 -15.72 8.62
N VAL A 253 -2.56 -15.81 7.45
CA VAL A 253 -1.19 -15.31 7.24
C VAL A 253 -1.11 -13.79 7.45
N ALA A 254 -2.09 -13.03 6.93
CA ALA A 254 -2.13 -11.58 7.10
C ALA A 254 -2.30 -11.18 8.57
N LEU A 255 -3.14 -11.89 9.33
CA LEU A 255 -3.33 -11.66 10.75
C LEU A 255 -2.04 -11.95 11.54
N MET A 256 -1.36 -13.06 11.25
CA MET A 256 -0.07 -13.38 11.87
C MET A 256 0.98 -12.29 11.59
N ALA A 257 1.05 -11.79 10.36
CA ALA A 257 1.97 -10.72 9.98
C ALA A 257 1.67 -9.41 10.74
N GLN A 258 0.41 -9.03 10.91
CA GLN A 258 0.03 -7.83 11.67
C GLN A 258 0.31 -7.96 13.17
N LEU A 259 0.05 -9.13 13.75
CA LEU A 259 0.31 -9.38 15.17
C LEU A 259 1.81 -9.36 15.50
N SER A 260 2.65 -9.86 14.60
CA SER A 260 4.11 -9.85 14.78
C SER A 260 4.74 -8.45 14.76
N HIS A 261 4.05 -7.44 14.21
CA HIS A 261 4.54 -6.06 14.11
C HIS A 261 3.78 -5.05 15.01
N ASN A 262 2.88 -5.50 15.88
CA ASN A 262 2.10 -4.64 16.79
C ASN A 262 1.39 -3.46 16.11
N THR A 263 0.95 -3.65 14.86
CA THR A 263 0.33 -2.57 14.05
C THR A 263 -1.14 -2.35 14.35
N MET A 264 -1.77 -3.23 15.14
CA MET A 264 -3.21 -3.17 15.43
C MET A 264 -3.51 -2.24 16.60
N VAL A 265 -4.44 -1.30 16.39
CA VAL A 265 -4.97 -0.44 17.46
C VAL A 265 -5.79 -1.27 18.45
N SER A 266 -5.48 -1.15 19.75
CA SER A 266 -6.17 -1.93 20.79
C SER A 266 -7.65 -1.55 20.94
N VAL A 267 -8.47 -2.46 21.49
CA VAL A 267 -9.89 -2.19 21.78
C VAL A 267 -10.05 -1.16 22.90
N VAL A 268 -9.02 -1.00 23.75
CA VAL A 268 -9.00 0.01 24.81
C VAL A 268 -8.84 1.41 24.22
N GLN A 269 -8.00 1.55 23.20
CA GLN A 269 -7.79 2.84 22.52
C GLN A 269 -8.98 3.22 21.61
N LEU A 270 -9.63 2.25 20.96
CA LEU A 270 -10.74 2.48 20.07
C LEU A 270 -11.90 1.53 20.36
N SER A 271 -12.96 2.04 20.98
CA SER A 271 -14.14 1.28 21.37
C SER A 271 -14.85 0.62 20.17
N ALA A 272 -15.63 -0.44 20.41
CA ALA A 272 -16.42 -1.10 19.38
C ALA A 272 -17.38 -0.13 18.64
N LEU A 273 -17.99 0.81 19.37
CA LEU A 273 -18.87 1.83 18.80
C LEU A 273 -18.05 2.83 17.94
N GLY A 274 -16.84 3.19 18.37
CA GLY A 274 -15.91 4.01 17.59
C GLY A 274 -15.52 3.31 16.28
N ARG A 275 -15.21 2.01 16.31
CA ARG A 275 -14.92 1.22 15.10
C ARG A 275 -16.10 1.17 14.13
N LEU A 276 -17.33 1.01 14.64
CA LEU A 276 -18.54 1.06 13.83
C LEU A 276 -18.72 2.45 13.20
N ALA A 277 -18.49 3.52 13.97
CA ALA A 277 -18.57 4.89 13.48
C ALA A 277 -17.57 5.14 12.33
N LEU A 278 -16.32 4.73 12.51
CA LEU A 278 -15.29 4.80 11.47
C LEU A 278 -15.68 4.01 10.22
N SER A 279 -16.24 2.81 10.40
CA SER A 279 -16.65 1.95 9.28
C SER A 279 -17.74 2.60 8.44
N VAL A 280 -18.77 3.17 9.08
CA VAL A 280 -19.85 3.85 8.38
C VAL A 280 -19.39 5.16 7.77
N TYR A 281 -18.51 5.90 8.47
CA TYR A 281 -17.88 7.10 7.92
C TYR A 281 -17.06 6.77 6.66
N GLY A 282 -16.26 5.71 6.68
CA GLY A 282 -15.48 5.26 5.53
C GLY A 282 -16.35 4.99 4.30
N LEU A 283 -17.50 4.30 4.46
CA LEU A 283 -18.45 4.07 3.36
C LEU A 283 -18.94 5.38 2.73
N SER A 284 -19.33 6.36 3.52
CA SER A 284 -19.81 7.65 3.00
C SER A 284 -18.65 8.49 2.43
N PHE A 285 -17.49 8.47 3.06
CA PHE A 285 -16.29 9.19 2.63
C PHE A 285 -15.84 8.75 1.23
N TYR A 286 -15.70 7.44 0.99
CA TYR A 286 -15.26 6.94 -0.32
C TYR A 286 -16.29 7.18 -1.43
N LEU A 287 -17.60 7.14 -1.13
CA LEU A 287 -18.64 7.56 -2.07
C LEU A 287 -18.49 9.04 -2.45
N TRP A 288 -18.35 9.90 -1.43
CA TRP A 288 -18.16 11.33 -1.66
C TRP A 288 -16.93 11.61 -2.51
N LYS A 289 -15.77 11.02 -2.17
CA LYS A 289 -14.54 11.20 -2.93
C LYS A 289 -14.61 10.60 -4.34
N THR A 290 -15.43 9.57 -4.55
CA THR A 290 -15.69 9.02 -5.90
C THR A 290 -16.51 9.99 -6.76
N VAL A 291 -17.42 10.77 -6.18
CA VAL A 291 -18.23 11.75 -6.92
C VAL A 291 -17.52 13.09 -7.06
N ALA A 292 -16.86 13.54 -6.01
CA ALA A 292 -16.15 14.82 -5.92
C ALA A 292 -14.69 14.59 -5.45
N PRO A 293 -13.77 14.20 -6.35
CA PRO A 293 -12.38 13.89 -6.03
C PRO A 293 -11.54 15.16 -5.86
N VAL A 294 -11.91 15.97 -4.88
CA VAL A 294 -11.24 17.23 -4.51
C VAL A 294 -10.67 17.11 -3.11
N ASN A 295 -9.63 17.91 -2.81
CA ASN A 295 -8.93 17.88 -1.52
C ASN A 295 -8.53 16.46 -1.13
N LEU A 296 -7.91 15.74 -2.07
CA LEU A 296 -7.32 14.42 -1.81
C LEU A 296 -6.01 14.61 -1.05
N SER A 297 -5.82 13.81 0.00
CA SER A 297 -4.64 13.89 0.85
C SER A 297 -3.90 12.55 0.88
N PRO A 298 -2.57 12.56 0.91
CA PRO A 298 -1.80 11.34 1.18
C PRO A 298 -2.16 10.66 2.50
N LEU A 299 -2.54 11.46 3.50
CA LEU A 299 -2.92 10.99 4.82
C LEU A 299 -4.20 11.68 5.30
N TYR A 300 -5.18 10.87 5.70
CA TYR A 300 -6.35 11.27 6.47
C TYR A 300 -6.16 10.74 7.89
N GLU A 301 -5.51 11.53 8.74
CA GLU A 301 -5.08 11.10 10.08
C GLU A 301 -6.27 10.74 10.97
N LEU A 302 -6.14 9.65 11.72
CA LEU A 302 -7.13 9.23 12.71
C LEU A 302 -7.05 10.18 13.90
N PRO A 303 -8.16 10.83 14.31
CA PRO A 303 -8.13 11.72 15.47
C PRO A 303 -7.82 10.91 16.74
N PRO A 304 -7.13 11.50 17.73
CA PRO A 304 -6.75 10.81 18.98
C PRO A 304 -7.98 10.24 19.73
N THR A 305 -9.11 10.93 19.62
CA THR A 305 -10.39 10.48 20.20
C THR A 305 -11.49 10.47 19.14
N VAL A 306 -12.20 9.34 19.04
CA VAL A 306 -13.36 9.20 18.15
C VAL A 306 -14.63 9.35 18.96
N ASN A 307 -15.35 10.47 18.76
CA ASN A 307 -16.71 10.64 19.29
C ASN A 307 -17.73 10.15 18.23
N PRO A 308 -18.36 8.97 18.43
CA PRO A 308 -19.31 8.40 17.47
C PRO A 308 -20.55 9.27 17.19
N TRP A 309 -20.83 10.20 18.07
CA TRP A 309 -21.99 11.11 18.00
C TRP A 309 -21.66 12.46 17.37
N ALA A 310 -20.43 12.68 16.93
CA ALA A 310 -20.05 13.91 16.25
C ALA A 310 -20.78 14.03 14.89
N PRO A 311 -21.08 15.27 14.42
CA PRO A 311 -21.85 15.50 13.21
C PRO A 311 -21.41 14.74 11.96
N PRO A 312 -20.11 14.56 11.66
CA PRO A 312 -19.68 13.80 10.48
C PRO A 312 -20.13 12.34 10.51
N PHE A 313 -20.10 11.70 11.70
CA PHE A 313 -20.55 10.30 11.86
C PHE A 313 -22.07 10.18 11.77
N LEU A 314 -22.81 11.10 12.42
CA LEU A 314 -24.29 11.12 12.35
C LEU A 314 -24.79 11.30 10.91
N LEU A 315 -24.19 12.22 10.15
CA LEU A 315 -24.50 12.41 8.73
C LEU A 315 -24.18 11.17 7.91
N SER A 316 -23.08 10.49 8.22
CA SER A 316 -22.69 9.24 7.56
C SER A 316 -23.68 8.11 7.84
N TYR A 317 -24.16 7.97 9.09
CA TYR A 317 -25.21 7.01 9.43
C TYR A 317 -26.49 7.26 8.61
N GLY A 318 -26.96 8.51 8.58
CA GLY A 318 -28.15 8.89 7.81
C GLY A 318 -27.98 8.59 6.32
N LEU A 319 -26.85 8.95 5.73
CA LEU A 319 -26.57 8.73 4.31
C LEU A 319 -26.50 7.23 3.96
N VAL A 320 -25.78 6.43 4.72
CA VAL A 320 -25.63 4.99 4.45
C VAL A 320 -26.97 4.27 4.62
N VAL A 321 -27.76 4.62 5.63
CA VAL A 321 -29.12 4.08 5.82
C VAL A 321 -30.03 4.48 4.65
N ALA A 322 -30.03 5.74 4.25
CA ALA A 322 -30.85 6.24 3.14
C ALA A 322 -30.50 5.55 1.81
N ILE A 323 -29.19 5.42 1.50
CA ILE A 323 -28.74 4.71 0.29
C ILE A 323 -29.15 3.24 0.35
N THR A 324 -28.94 2.58 1.48
CA THR A 324 -29.30 1.16 1.64
C THR A 324 -30.82 0.95 1.47
N ALA A 325 -31.65 1.80 2.08
CA ALA A 325 -33.09 1.76 1.93
C ALA A 325 -33.53 1.97 0.46
N LEU A 326 -32.95 2.97 -0.22
CA LEU A 326 -33.20 3.25 -1.63
C LEU A 326 -32.83 2.06 -2.52
N VAL A 327 -31.64 1.49 -2.33
CA VAL A 327 -31.13 0.35 -3.10
C VAL A 327 -32.04 -0.88 -2.89
N LEU A 328 -32.49 -1.13 -1.65
CA LEU A 328 -33.42 -2.21 -1.33
C LEU A 328 -34.79 -1.97 -1.94
N ALA A 329 -35.31 -0.75 -1.95
CA ALA A 329 -36.58 -0.41 -2.61
C ALA A 329 -36.49 -0.65 -4.13
N LEU A 330 -35.35 -0.31 -4.74
CA LEU A 330 -35.09 -0.44 -6.18
C LEU A 330 -34.57 -1.82 -6.61
N ARG A 331 -34.45 -2.80 -5.71
CA ARG A 331 -33.82 -4.10 -6.00
C ARG A 331 -34.48 -4.91 -7.11
N ARG A 332 -35.80 -4.72 -7.34
CA ARG A 332 -36.53 -5.41 -8.42
C ARG A 332 -36.32 -4.73 -9.78
N PRO A 333 -36.56 -3.40 -9.95
CA PRO A 333 -36.36 -2.74 -11.23
C PRO A 333 -34.88 -2.56 -11.59
N LEU A 334 -33.98 -2.40 -10.62
CA LEU A 334 -32.53 -2.11 -10.81
C LEU A 334 -31.65 -3.06 -9.99
N PRO A 335 -31.65 -4.39 -10.27
CA PRO A 335 -30.90 -5.37 -9.46
C PRO A 335 -29.37 -5.12 -9.50
N GLY A 336 -28.87 -4.50 -10.55
CA GLY A 336 -27.45 -4.12 -10.66
C GLY A 336 -27.03 -3.07 -9.62
N LEU A 337 -27.95 -2.21 -9.17
CA LEU A 337 -27.68 -1.23 -8.14
C LEU A 337 -27.42 -1.92 -6.78
N LEU A 338 -28.24 -2.92 -6.44
CA LEU A 338 -28.04 -3.72 -5.22
C LEU A 338 -26.74 -4.52 -5.31
N ALA A 339 -26.45 -5.15 -6.44
CA ALA A 339 -25.20 -5.90 -6.63
C ALA A 339 -23.95 -5.00 -6.47
N ALA A 340 -23.98 -3.79 -7.03
CA ALA A 340 -22.89 -2.83 -6.91
C ALA A 340 -22.72 -2.31 -5.47
N TRP A 341 -23.84 -2.02 -4.77
CA TRP A 341 -23.80 -1.57 -3.38
C TRP A 341 -23.21 -2.64 -2.45
N VAL A 342 -23.70 -3.88 -2.56
CA VAL A 342 -23.19 -5.00 -1.75
C VAL A 342 -21.71 -5.27 -2.06
N ALA A 343 -21.31 -5.27 -3.35
CA ALA A 343 -19.91 -5.43 -3.74
C ALA A 343 -19.03 -4.31 -3.19
N TYR A 344 -19.50 -3.06 -3.23
CA TYR A 344 -18.80 -1.90 -2.66
C TYR A 344 -18.54 -2.06 -1.16
N VAL A 345 -19.56 -2.43 -0.38
CA VAL A 345 -19.43 -2.67 1.06
C VAL A 345 -18.48 -3.84 1.34
N VAL A 346 -18.65 -4.96 0.64
CA VAL A 346 -17.83 -6.17 0.81
C VAL A 346 -16.36 -5.91 0.49
N VAL A 347 -16.08 -5.17 -0.59
CA VAL A 347 -14.69 -4.87 -0.99
C VAL A 347 -14.01 -3.95 0.01
N LEU A 348 -14.72 -3.00 0.60
CA LEU A 348 -14.18 -2.09 1.61
C LEU A 348 -14.07 -2.71 3.01
N LEU A 349 -14.83 -3.77 3.32
CA LEU A 349 -14.94 -4.33 4.66
C LEU A 349 -13.61 -4.54 5.38
N PRO A 350 -12.54 -5.06 4.74
CA PRO A 350 -11.25 -5.27 5.41
C PRO A 350 -10.57 -3.97 5.88
N VAL A 351 -10.94 -2.81 5.32
CA VAL A 351 -10.29 -1.50 5.55
C VAL A 351 -11.20 -0.45 6.18
N LEU A 352 -12.42 -0.83 6.57
CA LEU A 352 -13.38 0.09 7.20
C LEU A 352 -13.13 0.35 8.70
N GLY A 353 -11.96 -0.01 9.25
CA GLY A 353 -11.62 0.27 10.64
C GLY A 353 -12.20 -0.72 11.66
N ILE A 354 -12.88 -1.80 11.24
CA ILE A 354 -13.27 -2.91 12.14
C ILE A 354 -12.02 -3.51 12.78
N PHE A 355 -11.01 -3.77 11.97
CA PHE A 355 -9.66 -4.15 12.38
C PHE A 355 -8.71 -2.97 12.09
N GLN A 356 -8.87 -1.87 12.89
CA GLN A 356 -8.08 -0.66 12.67
C GLN A 356 -6.59 -0.98 12.75
N SER A 357 -5.87 -0.69 11.69
CA SER A 357 -4.43 -0.80 11.57
C SER A 357 -3.87 0.48 10.94
N GLY A 358 -2.83 1.01 11.56
CA GLY A 358 -2.22 2.26 11.12
C GLY A 358 -2.96 3.54 11.57
N PRO A 359 -2.33 4.70 11.33
CA PRO A 359 -2.76 5.99 11.87
C PRO A 359 -3.83 6.70 11.04
N GLN A 360 -4.36 6.08 9.97
CA GLN A 360 -5.31 6.73 9.06
C GLN A 360 -6.76 6.31 9.30
N ILE A 361 -7.70 7.29 9.21
CA ILE A 361 -9.15 7.03 9.19
C ILE A 361 -9.63 6.55 7.82
N ALA A 362 -8.95 6.97 6.76
CA ALA A 362 -9.24 6.63 5.37
C ALA A 362 -7.96 6.70 4.53
N ALA A 363 -7.97 6.11 3.32
CA ALA A 363 -6.92 6.25 2.33
C ALA A 363 -7.50 6.11 0.91
N ASP A 364 -7.09 6.97 -0.01
CA ASP A 364 -7.64 7.00 -1.38
C ASP A 364 -7.45 5.66 -2.10
N ARG A 365 -6.33 4.97 -1.85
CA ARG A 365 -5.99 3.64 -2.39
C ARG A 365 -7.04 2.57 -2.11
N TYR A 366 -7.79 2.66 -1.02
CA TYR A 366 -8.84 1.67 -0.70
C TYR A 366 -10.01 1.68 -1.69
N THR A 367 -10.15 2.76 -2.45
CA THR A 367 -11.16 2.86 -3.50
C THR A 367 -10.77 2.11 -4.79
N TYR A 368 -9.53 1.60 -4.92
CA TYR A 368 -9.03 1.03 -6.18
C TYR A 368 -9.92 -0.07 -6.75
N LEU A 369 -10.34 -1.03 -5.93
CA LEU A 369 -11.27 -2.09 -6.33
C LEU A 369 -12.74 -1.76 -6.00
N ALA A 370 -12.99 -0.99 -4.94
CA ALA A 370 -14.35 -0.71 -4.48
C ALA A 370 -15.16 0.15 -5.47
N SER A 371 -14.50 1.01 -6.24
CA SER A 371 -15.16 1.87 -7.22
C SER A 371 -15.57 1.18 -8.53
N LEU A 372 -15.12 -0.05 -8.78
CA LEU A 372 -15.42 -0.78 -10.03
C LEU A 372 -16.94 -0.91 -10.28
N GLY A 373 -17.72 -1.22 -9.24
CA GLY A 373 -19.17 -1.34 -9.33
C GLY A 373 -19.84 -0.04 -9.76
N TRP A 374 -19.38 1.10 -9.25
CA TRP A 374 -19.89 2.42 -9.60
C TRP A 374 -19.59 2.80 -11.04
N ALA A 375 -18.38 2.54 -11.53
CA ALA A 375 -18.01 2.76 -12.91
C ALA A 375 -18.88 1.93 -13.89
N ILE A 376 -19.23 0.69 -13.52
CA ILE A 376 -20.17 -0.15 -14.29
C ILE A 376 -21.57 0.46 -14.32
N LEU A 377 -22.07 0.94 -13.18
CA LEU A 377 -23.40 1.56 -13.10
C LEU A 377 -23.50 2.84 -13.92
N VAL A 378 -22.49 3.72 -13.84
CA VAL A 378 -22.42 4.94 -14.65
C VAL A 378 -22.43 4.59 -16.14
N SER A 379 -21.67 3.57 -16.55
CA SER A 379 -21.64 3.06 -17.92
C SER A 379 -23.00 2.53 -18.37
N ALA A 380 -23.71 1.78 -17.51
CA ALA A 380 -25.05 1.29 -17.81
C ALA A 380 -26.06 2.44 -17.96
N GLY A 381 -25.95 3.48 -17.13
CA GLY A 381 -26.72 4.71 -17.23
C GLY A 381 -26.48 5.44 -18.56
N VAL A 382 -25.21 5.64 -18.91
CA VAL A 382 -24.84 6.22 -20.21
C VAL A 382 -25.41 5.39 -21.37
N LEU A 383 -25.28 4.07 -21.34
CA LEU A 383 -25.78 3.17 -22.37
C LEU A 383 -27.29 3.31 -22.59
N SER A 384 -28.07 3.43 -21.49
CA SER A 384 -29.54 3.55 -21.55
C SER A 384 -30.02 4.84 -22.22
N HIS A 385 -29.26 5.93 -22.07
CA HIS A 385 -29.62 7.26 -22.56
C HIS A 385 -28.93 7.65 -23.86
N TRP A 386 -27.76 7.06 -24.18
CA TRP A 386 -26.98 7.32 -25.39
C TRP A 386 -27.81 7.25 -26.68
N ARG A 387 -28.70 6.27 -26.77
CA ARG A 387 -29.53 6.06 -27.96
C ARG A 387 -30.48 7.21 -28.24
N ARG A 388 -30.91 7.94 -27.20
CA ARG A 388 -31.87 9.05 -27.34
C ARG A 388 -31.18 10.36 -27.69
N ARG A 389 -29.94 10.61 -27.17
CA ARG A 389 -29.21 11.86 -27.35
C ARG A 389 -27.69 11.62 -27.44
N PRO A 390 -27.18 10.97 -28.52
CA PRO A 390 -25.79 10.52 -28.58
C PRO A 390 -24.77 11.66 -28.48
N PHE A 391 -24.99 12.79 -29.13
CA PHE A 391 -24.07 13.93 -29.10
C PHE A 391 -23.96 14.56 -27.71
N LEU A 392 -25.09 14.71 -26.99
CA LEU A 392 -25.10 15.26 -25.64
C LEU A 392 -24.30 14.38 -24.68
N PHE A 393 -24.57 13.06 -24.70
CA PHE A 393 -23.88 12.13 -23.79
C PHE A 393 -22.41 11.94 -24.17
N THR A 394 -22.04 12.04 -25.45
CA THR A 394 -20.63 12.06 -25.85
C THR A 394 -19.92 13.29 -25.34
N GLY A 395 -20.52 14.47 -25.52
CA GLY A 395 -19.95 15.74 -25.02
C GLY A 395 -19.77 15.71 -23.50
N LEU A 396 -20.82 15.29 -22.76
CA LEU A 396 -20.75 15.20 -21.30
C LEU A 396 -19.69 14.19 -20.84
N ALA A 397 -19.60 13.02 -21.48
CA ALA A 397 -18.58 12.02 -21.16
C ALA A 397 -17.16 12.56 -21.44
N ALA A 398 -16.96 13.28 -22.55
CA ALA A 398 -15.68 13.92 -22.85
C ALA A 398 -15.30 14.97 -21.82
N CYS A 399 -16.26 15.83 -21.39
CA CYS A 399 -16.02 16.82 -20.34
C CYS A 399 -15.65 16.17 -19.00
N VAL A 400 -16.35 15.10 -18.59
CA VAL A 400 -16.04 14.36 -17.37
C VAL A 400 -14.65 13.74 -17.45
N LEU A 401 -14.31 13.05 -18.54
CA LEU A 401 -13.00 12.43 -18.70
C LEU A 401 -11.88 13.46 -18.74
N PHE A 402 -12.08 14.59 -19.40
CA PHE A 402 -11.12 15.68 -19.44
C PHE A 402 -10.90 16.30 -18.05
N GLY A 403 -11.97 16.58 -17.32
CA GLY A 403 -11.90 17.08 -15.94
C GLY A 403 -11.18 16.10 -15.00
N LEU A 404 -11.53 14.81 -15.05
CA LEU A 404 -10.83 13.77 -14.28
C LEU A 404 -9.35 13.68 -14.66
N GLY A 405 -9.02 13.78 -15.95
CA GLY A 405 -7.64 13.77 -16.43
C GLY A 405 -6.80 14.93 -15.88
N ILE A 406 -7.35 16.15 -15.85
CA ILE A 406 -6.69 17.33 -15.24
C ILE A 406 -6.48 17.11 -13.74
N LEU A 407 -7.51 16.66 -13.03
CA LEU A 407 -7.42 16.40 -11.60
C LEU A 407 -6.38 15.32 -11.29
N THR A 408 -6.33 14.26 -12.08
CA THR A 408 -5.33 13.20 -11.94
C THR A 408 -3.92 13.70 -12.22
N TRP A 409 -3.72 14.45 -13.30
CA TRP A 409 -2.44 15.06 -13.63
C TRP A 409 -1.89 15.93 -12.49
N ASN A 410 -2.77 16.77 -11.89
CA ASN A 410 -2.39 17.62 -10.76
C ASN A 410 -2.11 16.78 -9.50
N GLN A 411 -2.94 15.76 -9.22
CA GLN A 411 -2.76 14.91 -8.06
C GLN A 411 -1.49 14.06 -8.13
N VAL A 412 -1.08 13.59 -9.32
CA VAL A 412 0.18 12.86 -9.51
C VAL A 412 1.39 13.71 -9.09
N GLN A 413 1.34 15.02 -9.31
CA GLN A 413 2.44 15.93 -8.96
C GLN A 413 2.59 16.14 -7.45
N VAL A 414 1.56 15.86 -6.65
CA VAL A 414 1.64 15.84 -5.19
C VAL A 414 2.63 14.78 -4.70
N TRP A 415 2.71 13.65 -5.42
CA TRP A 415 3.60 12.51 -5.11
C TRP A 415 4.99 12.63 -5.73
N ARG A 416 5.38 13.83 -6.22
CA ARG A 416 6.65 14.02 -6.93
C ARG A 416 7.87 13.79 -6.03
N ASP A 417 7.81 14.28 -4.80
CA ASP A 417 8.86 14.17 -3.79
C ASP A 417 8.26 14.31 -2.38
N SER A 418 9.03 13.97 -1.35
CA SER A 418 8.57 13.99 0.04
C SER A 418 8.16 15.39 0.51
N GLU A 419 8.85 16.45 0.05
CA GLU A 419 8.53 17.81 0.45
C GLU A 419 7.14 18.24 -0.05
N LYS A 420 6.85 18.00 -1.35
CA LYS A 420 5.55 18.29 -1.93
C LYS A 420 4.43 17.49 -1.30
N LEU A 421 4.71 16.18 -1.04
CA LEU A 421 3.77 15.27 -0.42
C LEU A 421 3.28 15.80 0.93
N TRP A 422 4.22 16.10 1.84
CA TRP A 422 3.88 16.51 3.21
C TRP A 422 3.39 17.94 3.29
N THR A 423 3.92 18.84 2.45
CA THR A 423 3.38 20.23 2.34
C THR A 423 1.94 20.20 1.86
N HIS A 424 1.58 19.36 0.88
CA HIS A 424 0.20 19.21 0.43
C HIS A 424 -0.70 18.57 1.51
N ALA A 425 -0.18 17.59 2.27
CA ALA A 425 -0.91 16.99 3.39
C ALA A 425 -1.30 18.07 4.41
N LEU A 426 -0.37 18.93 4.81
CA LEU A 426 -0.62 20.06 5.73
C LEU A 426 -1.54 21.12 5.14
N ALA A 427 -1.42 21.43 3.85
CA ALA A 427 -2.34 22.38 3.19
C ALA A 427 -3.78 21.86 3.19
N THR A 428 -3.99 20.54 3.14
CA THR A 428 -5.30 19.89 3.14
C THR A 428 -5.82 19.66 4.56
N TYR A 429 -4.94 19.25 5.48
CA TYR A 429 -5.20 18.96 6.90
C TYR A 429 -4.14 19.60 7.78
N PRO A 430 -4.31 20.89 8.15
CA PRO A 430 -3.29 21.67 8.90
C PRO A 430 -2.97 21.14 10.30
N LYS A 431 -3.81 20.26 10.86
CA LYS A 431 -3.62 19.66 12.19
C LYS A 431 -3.25 18.18 12.05
N SER A 432 -2.16 17.90 11.33
CA SER A 432 -1.62 16.55 11.20
C SER A 432 -0.24 16.47 11.85
N SER A 433 -0.17 15.80 13.01
CA SER A 433 1.09 15.60 13.74
C SER A 433 2.08 14.75 12.92
N ILE A 434 1.57 13.77 12.17
CA ILE A 434 2.37 12.91 11.32
C ILE A 434 2.95 13.69 10.13
N ALA A 435 2.16 14.55 9.50
CA ALA A 435 2.65 15.34 8.37
C ALA A 435 3.70 16.37 8.81
N GLU A 436 3.52 17.02 9.97
CA GLU A 436 4.53 17.90 10.57
C GLU A 436 5.81 17.14 10.89
N ASN A 437 5.73 15.98 11.55
CA ASN A 437 6.89 15.15 11.83
C ASN A 437 7.64 14.75 10.55
N ASN A 438 6.93 14.34 9.52
CA ASN A 438 7.56 13.91 8.27
C ASN A 438 8.15 15.07 7.46
N LEU A 439 7.54 16.26 7.51
CA LEU A 439 8.15 17.45 6.93
C LEU A 439 9.41 17.86 7.71
N GLY A 440 9.40 17.69 9.05
CA GLY A 440 10.58 17.83 9.89
C GLY A 440 11.71 16.89 9.45
N ASN A 441 11.41 15.62 9.13
CA ASN A 441 12.40 14.68 8.60
C ASN A 441 12.99 15.18 7.27
N VAL A 442 12.14 15.66 6.35
CA VAL A 442 12.59 16.24 5.07
C VAL A 442 13.54 17.42 5.30
N ARG A 443 13.23 18.30 6.27
CA ARG A 443 14.11 19.44 6.62
C ARG A 443 15.42 18.99 7.23
N ALA A 444 15.39 17.97 8.10
CA ALA A 444 16.60 17.38 8.69
C ALA A 444 17.52 16.77 7.61
N ASP A 445 16.96 16.02 6.65
CA ASP A 445 17.70 15.45 5.52
C ASP A 445 18.34 16.54 4.63
N GLN A 446 17.70 17.70 4.52
CA GLN A 446 18.23 18.88 3.84
C GLN A 446 19.25 19.66 4.71
N SER A 447 19.61 19.14 5.89
CA SER A 447 20.48 19.83 6.88
C SER A 447 19.92 21.16 7.41
N LYS A 448 18.63 21.41 7.27
CA LYS A 448 17.91 22.59 7.78
C LYS A 448 17.41 22.32 9.21
N LEU A 449 18.34 22.12 10.14
CA LEU A 449 18.03 21.63 11.49
C LEU A 449 17.10 22.56 12.28
N ALA A 450 17.16 23.88 12.08
CA ALA A 450 16.26 24.81 12.76
C ALA A 450 14.80 24.67 12.30
N GLU A 451 14.57 24.53 10.98
CA GLU A 451 13.25 24.28 10.42
C GLU A 451 12.71 22.91 10.87
N ALA A 452 13.59 21.88 10.91
CA ALA A 452 13.21 20.55 11.40
C ALA A 452 12.72 20.58 12.85
N ILE A 453 13.43 21.28 13.74
CA ILE A 453 13.03 21.46 15.15
C ILE A 453 11.64 22.10 15.25
N GLU A 454 11.39 23.14 14.45
CA GLU A 454 10.10 23.84 14.44
C GLU A 454 8.96 22.88 14.05
N HIS A 455 9.12 22.10 12.97
CA HIS A 455 8.12 21.11 12.55
C HIS A 455 7.90 20.01 13.59
N TYR A 456 8.96 19.48 14.23
CA TYR A 456 8.80 18.49 15.29
C TYR A 456 8.07 19.06 16.52
N ARG A 457 8.31 20.33 16.87
CA ARG A 457 7.56 21.00 17.95
C ARG A 457 6.09 21.17 17.58
N GLN A 458 5.79 21.59 16.35
CA GLN A 458 4.42 21.68 15.86
C GLN A 458 3.73 20.31 15.87
N ALA A 459 4.44 19.23 15.53
CA ALA A 459 3.91 17.88 15.66
C ALA A 459 3.55 17.55 17.12
N LEU A 460 4.41 17.91 18.07
CA LEU A 460 4.19 17.68 19.51
C LEU A 460 3.14 18.62 20.13
N ASP A 461 2.95 19.81 19.58
CA ASP A 461 1.85 20.71 19.98
C ASP A 461 0.48 20.15 19.57
N ILE A 462 0.42 19.42 18.43
CA ILE A 462 -0.78 18.74 17.94
C ILE A 462 -1.01 17.43 18.70
N ASP A 463 0.02 16.62 18.85
CA ASP A 463 -0.01 15.32 19.54
C ASP A 463 1.21 15.18 20.48
N PRO A 464 1.06 15.51 21.78
CA PRO A 464 2.13 15.36 22.77
C PRO A 464 2.60 13.92 22.99
N GLU A 465 1.81 12.92 22.56
CA GLU A 465 2.15 11.51 22.69
C GLU A 465 2.78 10.92 21.40
N HIS A 466 3.23 11.77 20.49
CA HIS A 466 3.86 11.33 19.23
C HIS A 466 5.31 10.87 19.45
N ALA A 467 5.50 9.58 19.77
CA ALA A 467 6.80 8.99 20.10
C ALA A 467 7.89 9.26 19.04
N SER A 468 7.56 9.18 17.75
CA SER A 468 8.52 9.42 16.66
C SER A 468 8.95 10.90 16.58
N ALA A 469 8.05 11.85 16.88
CA ALA A 469 8.40 13.26 16.90
C ALA A 469 9.37 13.57 18.06
N HIS A 470 9.13 13.00 19.24
CA HIS A 470 10.09 13.08 20.34
C HIS A 470 11.45 12.48 19.98
N TYR A 471 11.48 11.30 19.37
CA TYR A 471 12.71 10.66 18.92
C TYR A 471 13.47 11.52 17.90
N ASN A 472 12.80 12.04 16.88
CA ASN A 472 13.41 12.83 15.83
C ASN A 472 13.91 14.19 16.34
N LEU A 473 13.13 14.85 17.21
CA LEU A 473 13.56 16.08 17.87
C LEU A 473 14.81 15.84 18.74
N GLY A 474 14.84 14.73 19.51
CA GLY A 474 16.01 14.32 20.28
C GLY A 474 17.25 14.15 19.42
N ASN A 475 17.12 13.52 18.24
CA ASN A 475 18.23 13.33 17.31
C ASN A 475 18.80 14.67 16.82
N VAL A 476 17.93 15.59 16.40
CA VAL A 476 18.39 16.90 15.87
C VAL A 476 18.98 17.77 16.98
N LEU A 477 18.42 17.74 18.20
CA LEU A 477 18.98 18.43 19.35
C LEU A 477 20.37 17.89 19.73
N ALA A 478 20.57 16.56 19.67
CA ALA A 478 21.87 15.94 19.88
C ALA A 478 22.90 16.39 18.84
N GLN A 479 22.53 16.50 17.57
CA GLN A 479 23.38 17.05 16.51
C GLN A 479 23.77 18.51 16.77
N GLN A 480 22.89 19.30 17.42
CA GLN A 480 23.21 20.69 17.84
C GLN A 480 24.01 20.76 19.15
N GLY A 481 24.36 19.62 19.76
CA GLY A 481 25.06 19.58 21.05
C GLY A 481 24.19 19.89 22.27
N LYS A 482 22.86 20.01 22.12
CA LYS A 482 21.89 20.22 23.20
C LYS A 482 21.56 18.90 23.91
N LEU A 483 22.59 18.28 24.50
CA LEU A 483 22.52 16.90 24.98
C LEU A 483 21.49 16.69 26.12
N ALA A 484 21.26 17.68 26.97
CA ALA A 484 20.29 17.57 28.06
C ALA A 484 18.85 17.50 27.52
N GLU A 485 18.50 18.41 26.59
CA GLU A 485 17.19 18.41 25.91
C GLU A 485 17.01 17.13 25.08
N ALA A 486 18.04 16.71 24.35
CA ALA A 486 18.01 15.49 23.54
C ALA A 486 17.71 14.25 24.40
N SER A 487 18.37 14.12 25.57
CA SER A 487 18.14 12.97 26.47
C SER A 487 16.70 12.95 27.01
N GLU A 488 16.13 14.12 27.32
CA GLU A 488 14.73 14.19 27.79
C GLU A 488 13.75 13.76 26.69
N HIS A 489 13.93 14.24 25.46
CA HIS A 489 13.07 13.84 24.34
C HIS A 489 13.20 12.34 24.02
N HIS A 490 14.40 11.75 24.05
CA HIS A 490 14.54 10.31 23.90
C HIS A 490 13.88 9.52 25.04
N ARG A 491 13.95 10.00 26.30
CA ARG A 491 13.23 9.38 27.43
C ARG A 491 11.72 9.47 27.23
N GLN A 492 11.19 10.58 26.71
CA GLN A 492 9.76 10.71 26.37
C GLN A 492 9.37 9.71 25.29
N ALA A 493 10.15 9.59 24.20
CA ALA A 493 9.90 8.60 23.18
C ALA A 493 9.84 7.17 23.74
N LEU A 494 10.74 6.83 24.67
CA LEU A 494 10.80 5.52 25.33
C LEU A 494 9.69 5.29 26.36
N ARG A 495 9.17 6.34 27.01
CA ARG A 495 7.97 6.23 27.85
C ARG A 495 6.74 5.85 27.03
N LEU A 496 6.62 6.44 25.84
CA LEU A 496 5.51 6.19 24.92
C LEU A 496 5.64 4.86 24.15
N LYS A 497 6.89 4.50 23.81
CA LYS A 497 7.19 3.25 23.09
C LYS A 497 8.42 2.57 23.72
N PRO A 498 8.22 1.72 24.76
CA PRO A 498 9.32 1.09 25.49
C PRO A 498 10.17 0.11 24.68
N ASP A 499 9.66 -0.40 23.56
CA ASP A 499 10.32 -1.32 22.63
C ASP A 499 10.98 -0.61 21.43
N TYR A 500 11.33 0.67 21.58
CA TYR A 500 11.95 1.46 20.50
C TYR A 500 13.48 1.33 20.55
N ALA A 501 14.02 0.28 19.89
CA ALA A 501 15.46 -0.04 19.90
C ALA A 501 16.37 1.15 19.51
N ASP A 502 15.99 1.88 18.42
CA ASP A 502 16.77 3.02 17.95
C ASP A 502 16.80 4.17 18.96
N ALA A 503 15.69 4.40 19.68
CA ALA A 503 15.65 5.42 20.71
C ALA A 503 16.50 5.04 21.94
N HIS A 504 16.56 3.76 22.32
CA HIS A 504 17.48 3.27 23.33
C HIS A 504 18.94 3.46 22.91
N ASN A 505 19.28 3.08 21.66
CA ASN A 505 20.64 3.26 21.15
C ASN A 505 21.06 4.75 21.10
N ASN A 506 20.16 5.64 20.65
CA ASN A 506 20.45 7.07 20.55
C ASN A 506 20.48 7.77 21.92
N LEU A 507 19.62 7.36 22.87
CA LEU A 507 19.76 7.81 24.26
C LEU A 507 21.11 7.38 24.84
N GLY A 508 21.53 6.14 24.59
CA GLY A 508 22.87 5.66 24.95
C GLY A 508 23.98 6.53 24.38
N ASN A 509 23.87 6.93 23.10
CA ASN A 509 24.85 7.83 22.47
C ASN A 509 24.89 9.21 23.15
N VAL A 510 23.74 9.78 23.47
CA VAL A 510 23.65 11.07 24.18
C VAL A 510 24.24 10.97 25.59
N LEU A 511 23.90 9.92 26.34
CA LEU A 511 24.43 9.67 27.68
C LEU A 511 25.95 9.45 27.69
N ALA A 512 26.47 8.72 26.71
CA ALA A 512 27.91 8.52 26.54
C ALA A 512 28.64 9.84 26.28
N GLN A 513 28.07 10.73 25.44
CA GLN A 513 28.61 12.07 25.23
C GLN A 513 28.56 12.96 26.48
N GLN A 514 27.61 12.73 27.38
CA GLN A 514 27.55 13.39 28.70
C GLN A 514 28.49 12.78 29.73
N GLY A 515 29.23 11.70 29.38
CA GLY A 515 30.12 10.98 30.30
C GLY A 515 29.39 9.96 31.20
N MET A 516 28.09 9.76 31.04
CA MET A 516 27.27 8.85 31.84
C MET A 516 27.36 7.41 31.30
N LEU A 517 28.58 6.85 31.29
CA LEU A 517 28.90 5.60 30.58
C LEU A 517 28.14 4.37 31.10
N ALA A 518 27.82 4.32 32.41
CA ALA A 518 27.08 3.20 32.98
C ALA A 518 25.64 3.17 32.48
N GLU A 519 24.95 4.32 32.49
CA GLU A 519 23.60 4.45 31.97
C GLU A 519 23.56 4.24 30.46
N ALA A 520 24.55 4.75 29.73
CA ALA A 520 24.69 4.51 28.30
C ALA A 520 24.75 3.01 27.98
N SER A 521 25.57 2.25 28.73
CA SER A 521 25.68 0.80 28.56
C SER A 521 24.36 0.09 28.81
N GLU A 522 23.58 0.51 29.84
CA GLU A 522 22.25 -0.04 30.09
C GLU A 522 21.32 0.20 28.89
N GLN A 523 21.31 1.41 28.31
CA GLN A 523 20.46 1.72 27.18
C GLN A 523 20.84 0.92 25.93
N TYR A 524 22.13 0.74 25.63
CA TYR A 524 22.58 -0.12 24.54
C TYR A 524 22.20 -1.59 24.75
N GLN A 525 22.29 -2.09 25.98
CA GLN A 525 21.85 -3.45 26.32
C GLN A 525 20.34 -3.61 26.08
N ARG A 526 19.52 -2.62 26.43
CA ARG A 526 18.08 -2.62 26.14
C ARG A 526 17.82 -2.61 24.63
N ALA A 527 18.53 -1.81 23.86
CA ALA A 527 18.47 -1.84 22.39
C ALA A 527 18.76 -3.25 21.85
N LEU A 528 19.79 -3.92 22.36
CA LEU A 528 20.18 -5.27 21.96
C LEU A 528 19.23 -6.37 22.46
N GLN A 529 18.52 -6.18 23.55
CA GLN A 529 17.44 -7.08 23.98
C GLN A 529 16.27 -7.06 23.00
N ILE A 530 15.97 -5.89 22.42
CA ILE A 530 14.90 -5.71 21.43
C ILE A 530 15.38 -6.17 20.03
N ARG A 531 16.61 -5.78 19.65
CA ARG A 531 17.22 -6.09 18.33
C ARG A 531 18.62 -6.69 18.53
N PRO A 532 18.74 -8.02 18.73
CA PRO A 532 20.01 -8.67 19.01
C PRO A 532 21.04 -8.62 17.88
N ASP A 533 20.62 -8.34 16.66
CA ASP A 533 21.44 -8.25 15.44
C ASP A 533 21.77 -6.81 15.03
N ASP A 534 21.75 -5.86 15.96
CA ASP A 534 22.13 -4.48 15.71
C ASP A 534 23.65 -4.28 15.87
N ALA A 535 24.36 -4.23 14.75
CA ALA A 535 25.81 -4.07 14.73
C ALA A 535 26.27 -2.71 15.31
N ASP A 536 25.49 -1.64 15.11
CA ASP A 536 25.81 -0.31 15.64
C ASP A 536 25.64 -0.28 17.17
N ALA A 537 24.57 -0.86 17.70
CA ALA A 537 24.37 -0.97 19.15
C ALA A 537 25.46 -1.83 19.84
N HIS A 538 25.88 -2.94 19.21
CA HIS A 538 27.02 -3.72 19.69
C HIS A 538 28.32 -2.90 19.69
N ASN A 539 28.64 -2.17 18.62
CA ASN A 539 29.82 -1.31 18.57
C ASN A 539 29.77 -0.21 19.65
N ASN A 540 28.61 0.43 19.82
CA ASN A 540 28.43 1.52 20.77
C ASN A 540 28.55 1.03 22.22
N LEU A 541 27.97 -0.14 22.56
CA LEU A 541 28.16 -0.79 23.85
C LEU A 541 29.63 -1.14 24.10
N GLY A 542 30.32 -1.68 23.07
CA GLY A 542 31.76 -1.93 23.14
C GLY A 542 32.55 -0.68 23.47
N ASN A 543 32.23 0.46 22.83
CA ASN A 543 32.85 1.74 23.11
C ASN A 543 32.63 2.20 24.57
N ALA A 544 31.42 2.11 25.07
CA ALA A 544 31.09 2.50 26.44
C ALA A 544 31.80 1.60 27.47
N LEU A 545 31.86 0.29 27.23
CA LEU A 545 32.58 -0.67 28.07
C LEU A 545 34.10 -0.45 28.05
N ALA A 546 34.67 -0.17 26.89
CA ALA A 546 36.11 0.14 26.78
C ALA A 546 36.48 1.39 27.55
N GLN A 547 35.67 2.45 27.50
CA GLN A 547 35.85 3.66 28.29
C GLN A 547 35.67 3.43 29.78
N GLN A 548 34.88 2.42 30.20
CA GLN A 548 34.80 1.97 31.60
C GLN A 548 35.97 1.06 32.02
N GLY A 549 36.91 0.75 31.16
CA GLY A 549 38.03 -0.17 31.41
C GLY A 549 37.67 -1.66 31.28
N LYS A 550 36.44 -2.00 30.89
CA LYS A 550 35.97 -3.38 30.69
C LYS A 550 36.34 -3.93 29.34
N LEU A 551 37.66 -3.96 29.04
CA LEU A 551 38.20 -4.24 27.72
C LEU A 551 37.80 -5.64 27.17
N SER A 552 37.68 -6.67 28.04
CA SER A 552 37.29 -8.01 27.58
C SER A 552 35.84 -8.06 27.05
N GLU A 553 34.90 -7.45 27.77
CA GLU A 553 33.52 -7.36 27.34
C GLU A 553 33.40 -6.50 26.07
N ALA A 554 34.16 -5.40 25.97
CA ALA A 554 34.21 -4.56 24.79
C ALA A 554 34.61 -5.34 23.54
N VAL A 555 35.71 -6.15 23.64
CA VAL A 555 36.20 -7.00 22.56
C VAL A 555 35.10 -7.97 22.07
N ASP A 556 34.35 -8.58 22.99
CA ASP A 556 33.29 -9.50 22.61
C ASP A 556 32.16 -8.80 21.84
N HIS A 557 31.78 -7.60 22.25
CA HIS A 557 30.77 -6.81 21.55
C HIS A 557 31.25 -6.33 20.16
N TYR A 558 32.51 -5.90 20.00
CA TYR A 558 33.04 -5.56 18.69
C TYR A 558 33.09 -6.79 17.75
N ARG A 559 33.41 -7.97 18.28
CA ARG A 559 33.37 -9.23 17.52
C ARG A 559 31.95 -9.56 17.06
N GLN A 560 30.93 -9.36 17.93
CA GLN A 560 29.53 -9.54 17.52
C GLN A 560 29.12 -8.53 16.42
N ALA A 561 29.50 -7.25 16.54
CA ALA A 561 29.26 -6.25 15.52
C ALA A 561 29.83 -6.67 14.16
N LEU A 562 31.07 -7.19 14.14
CA LEU A 562 31.74 -7.67 12.92
C LEU A 562 31.17 -9.01 12.40
N LYS A 563 30.62 -9.85 13.26
CA LYS A 563 29.90 -11.06 12.84
C LYS A 563 28.61 -10.71 12.10
N ILE A 564 27.90 -9.68 12.57
CA ILE A 564 26.66 -9.18 11.96
C ILE A 564 26.99 -8.42 10.66
N LYS A 565 28.00 -7.51 10.72
CA LYS A 565 28.41 -6.66 9.61
C LYS A 565 29.92 -6.77 9.40
N PRO A 566 30.40 -7.72 8.56
CA PRO A 566 31.84 -7.99 8.38
C PRO A 566 32.66 -6.81 7.85
N ASP A 567 32.05 -5.88 7.12
CA ASP A 567 32.66 -4.68 6.55
C ASP A 567 32.56 -3.44 7.45
N PHE A 568 32.22 -3.60 8.74
CA PHE A 568 32.05 -2.51 9.68
C PHE A 568 33.42 -1.93 10.14
N ALA A 569 33.97 -1.03 9.35
CA ALA A 569 35.32 -0.46 9.56
C ALA A 569 35.52 0.16 10.97
N LYS A 570 34.47 0.83 11.52
CA LYS A 570 34.54 1.42 12.88
C LYS A 570 34.71 0.34 13.94
N ALA A 571 33.92 -0.73 13.90
CA ALA A 571 34.03 -1.83 14.85
C ALA A 571 35.37 -2.57 14.73
N ALA A 572 35.88 -2.74 13.51
CA ALA A 572 37.19 -3.34 13.27
C ALA A 572 38.35 -2.50 13.89
N SER A 573 38.30 -1.18 13.71
CA SER A 573 39.27 -0.26 14.32
C SER A 573 39.18 -0.30 15.86
N ASN A 574 37.97 -0.24 16.41
CA ASN A 574 37.75 -0.25 17.86
C ASN A 574 38.21 -1.58 18.50
N LEU A 575 37.95 -2.72 17.81
CA LEU A 575 38.44 -4.03 18.23
C LEU A 575 39.98 -4.06 18.28
N GLY A 576 40.66 -3.54 17.23
CA GLY A 576 42.12 -3.47 17.19
C GLY A 576 42.69 -2.65 18.33
N LEU A 577 42.08 -1.49 18.65
CA LEU A 577 42.49 -0.64 19.77
C LEU A 577 42.29 -1.34 21.12
N ALA A 578 41.18 -1.99 21.33
CA ALA A 578 40.88 -2.70 22.59
C ALA A 578 41.84 -3.90 22.82
N LEU A 579 42.14 -4.66 21.76
CA LEU A 579 43.11 -5.77 21.83
C LEU A 579 44.53 -5.27 22.11
N ALA A 580 44.95 -4.14 21.50
CA ALA A 580 46.24 -3.51 21.77
C ALA A 580 46.34 -3.06 23.24
N GLN A 581 45.31 -2.46 23.79
CA GLN A 581 45.23 -2.07 25.21
C GLN A 581 45.27 -3.27 26.16
N GLN A 582 44.79 -4.44 25.76
CA GLN A 582 44.91 -5.68 26.51
C GLN A 582 46.30 -6.33 26.40
N GLY A 583 47.22 -5.79 25.63
CA GLY A 583 48.53 -6.39 25.40
C GLY A 583 48.52 -7.60 24.43
N LYS A 584 47.44 -7.84 23.73
CA LYS A 584 47.24 -8.97 22.81
C LYS A 584 47.68 -8.64 21.39
N LEU A 585 48.94 -8.22 21.23
CA LEU A 585 49.50 -7.77 19.95
C LEU A 585 49.40 -8.83 18.82
N ALA A 586 49.54 -10.10 19.14
CA ALA A 586 49.40 -11.19 18.14
C ALA A 586 47.99 -11.24 17.53
N GLU A 587 46.94 -11.04 18.34
CA GLU A 587 45.53 -10.99 17.85
C GLU A 587 45.26 -9.73 17.01
N VAL A 588 45.94 -8.60 17.34
CA VAL A 588 45.85 -7.36 16.52
C VAL A 588 46.38 -7.59 15.13
N VAL A 589 47.54 -8.25 15.01
CA VAL A 589 48.18 -8.56 13.71
C VAL A 589 47.27 -9.48 12.87
N GLU A 590 46.75 -10.54 13.47
CA GLU A 590 45.84 -11.49 12.80
C GLU A 590 44.55 -10.79 12.36
N HIS A 591 43.97 -9.94 13.21
CA HIS A 591 42.74 -9.20 12.86
C HIS A 591 43.00 -8.20 11.72
N SER A 592 44.13 -7.48 11.74
CA SER A 592 44.53 -6.56 10.68
C SER A 592 44.81 -7.26 9.35
N ARG A 593 45.32 -8.49 9.39
CA ARG A 593 45.52 -9.32 8.21
C ARG A 593 44.18 -9.75 7.61
N ARG A 594 43.25 -10.25 8.42
CA ARG A 594 41.86 -10.63 7.97
C ARG A 594 41.09 -9.44 7.41
N ALA A 595 41.21 -8.26 7.99
CA ALA A 595 40.61 -7.04 7.49
C ALA A 595 41.19 -6.62 6.13
N LYS A 596 42.52 -6.81 5.88
CA LYS A 596 43.13 -6.60 4.58
C LYS A 596 42.71 -7.64 3.54
N ASP A 597 42.58 -8.90 3.94
CA ASP A 597 42.15 -10.00 3.05
C ASP A 597 40.65 -9.90 2.71
N ALA A 598 39.83 -9.30 3.57
CA ALA A 598 38.40 -9.01 3.35
C ALA A 598 38.10 -7.69 2.59
N GLY A 599 39.11 -6.83 2.40
CA GLY A 599 38.99 -5.57 1.66
C GLY A 599 39.31 -5.72 0.18
N PRO A 600 38.82 -4.86 -0.71
CA PRO A 600 37.50 -4.88 -1.39
C PRO A 600 37.53 -5.82 -2.59
N SER A 601 36.58 -6.72 -2.67
CA SER A 601 36.25 -7.48 -3.89
C SER A 601 35.61 -6.59 -4.99
N LEU A 602 36.11 -5.34 -5.10
CA LEU A 602 35.77 -4.37 -6.13
C LEU A 602 36.94 -4.07 -7.06
N LYS A 603 37.68 -5.12 -7.50
CA LYS A 603 38.55 -5.01 -8.68
C LYS A 603 38.12 -6.06 -9.69
N GLY A 604 37.43 -5.60 -10.73
CA GLY A 604 37.36 -6.31 -12.00
C GLY A 604 36.01 -6.86 -12.42
N LYS A 605 35.05 -6.02 -12.73
CA LYS A 605 34.28 -6.22 -13.97
C LYS A 605 34.38 -4.92 -14.75
N LYS A 606 35.37 -4.86 -15.65
CA LYS A 606 35.33 -3.96 -16.80
C LYS A 606 34.09 -4.33 -17.59
N VAL A 607 33.29 -3.31 -17.84
CA VAL A 607 32.23 -3.31 -18.84
C VAL A 607 32.94 -3.34 -20.19
N GLU A 608 32.76 -4.39 -20.96
CA GLU A 608 32.75 -4.37 -22.40
C GLU A 608 31.30 -4.45 -22.88
#